data_5878e05b817b9a287030fd9f81a9f1ed
#
_entry.id   5878e05b817b9a287030fd9f81a9f1ed
#
_cell.length_a   1.000
_cell.length_b   1.000
_cell.length_c   1.000
_cell.angle_alpha   90.00
_cell.angle_beta   90.00
_cell.angle_gamma   90.00
#
_symmetry.space_group_name_H-M   'P 1'
#
loop_
_entity.id
_entity.type
_entity.pdbx_description
1 polymer ?
#
loop_
_entity_poly.entity_id
_entity_poly.type
_entity_poly.pdbx_seq_one_letter_code
_entity_poly.pdbx_strand_id
1 'polypeptide(L)'
;LLLMLWRMKMSNKDELNKIVGEHLGKAGDGSAVNPYITPDAKDKSLLVPVPRWLNRKDYDIGDDDFVGYDTWNCYEVSALLSNGYPLSGVVKIVYPSNSEFIVESKSLKLYLNSFNMWDVGKDVSTGVCKIHNSIKDDLEEALQCEVDVRFFRFDTEGSAIETNKFTRLESYVDIETVKFDAYEADPS
;
A
#
# COMPACT_ATOMS: atom_id res chain seq x y z
N LEU A 1 10.65 -35.75 20.97
CA LEU A 1 9.38 -36.02 20.23
C LEU A 1 8.22 -35.12 20.68
N LEU A 2 8.26 -34.54 21.92
CA LEU A 2 7.19 -33.69 22.46
C LEU A 2 7.31 -32.21 22.09
N LEU A 3 8.43 -31.74 21.55
CA LEU A 3 8.67 -30.35 21.13
C LEU A 3 8.24 -30.06 19.68
N MET A 4 7.87 -31.09 18.92
CA MET A 4 7.37 -30.95 17.53
C MET A 4 5.84 -30.80 17.43
N LEU A 5 5.09 -31.04 18.49
CA LEU A 5 3.62 -30.99 18.47
C LEU A 5 3.03 -29.64 18.91
N TRP A 6 3.85 -28.67 19.30
CA TRP A 6 3.37 -27.34 19.76
C TRP A 6 3.47 -26.24 18.67
N ARG A 7 3.73 -26.58 17.43
CA ARG A 7 3.39 -25.72 16.30
C ARG A 7 1.93 -25.96 15.93
N MET A 8 1.03 -25.65 16.84
CA MET A 8 -0.37 -25.45 16.46
C MET A 8 -0.38 -24.41 15.36
N LYS A 9 -0.85 -24.82 14.18
CA LYS A 9 -1.09 -23.95 13.02
C LYS A 9 -1.94 -22.77 13.49
N MET A 10 -1.33 -21.64 13.76
CA MET A 10 -2.05 -20.39 13.66
C MET A 10 -2.58 -20.34 12.24
N SER A 11 -3.83 -19.98 12.05
CA SER A 11 -4.35 -19.78 10.70
C SER A 11 -3.54 -18.64 10.08
N ASN A 12 -3.36 -18.64 8.77
CA ASN A 12 -2.67 -17.54 8.07
C ASN A 12 -3.33 -16.18 8.40
N LYS A 13 -4.64 -16.21 8.65
CA LYS A 13 -5.41 -15.04 9.06
C LYS A 13 -5.01 -14.54 10.45
N ASP A 14 -4.68 -15.43 11.38
CA ASP A 14 -4.23 -15.04 12.72
C ASP A 14 -2.80 -14.48 12.68
N GLU A 15 -1.94 -15.04 11.84
CA GLU A 15 -0.59 -14.53 11.63
C GLU A 15 -0.60 -13.16 10.95
N LEU A 16 -1.43 -12.98 9.92
CA LEU A 16 -1.66 -11.69 9.27
C LEU A 16 -2.21 -10.65 10.25
N ASN A 17 -3.23 -11.01 11.02
CA ASN A 17 -3.84 -10.14 12.03
C ASN A 17 -2.86 -9.77 13.14
N LYS A 18 -1.93 -10.67 13.48
CA LYS A 18 -0.88 -10.39 14.46
C LYS A 18 0.09 -9.33 13.91
N ILE A 19 0.62 -9.53 12.69
CA ILE A 19 1.55 -8.57 12.05
C ILE A 19 0.88 -7.19 11.94
N VAL A 20 -0.32 -7.13 11.38
CA VAL A 20 -1.06 -5.87 11.19
C VAL A 20 -1.47 -5.26 12.53
N GLY A 21 -1.94 -6.07 13.49
CA GLY A 21 -2.39 -5.61 14.80
C GLY A 21 -1.26 -5.07 15.69
N GLU A 22 -0.05 -5.63 15.60
CA GLU A 22 1.12 -5.15 16.34
C GLU A 22 1.56 -3.75 15.89
N HIS A 23 1.43 -3.46 14.57
CA HIS A 23 1.90 -2.20 14.01
C HIS A 23 0.82 -1.10 13.95
N LEU A 24 -0.43 -1.48 13.67
CA LEU A 24 -1.51 -0.50 13.43
C LEU A 24 -2.49 -0.37 14.60
N GLY A 25 -2.35 -1.21 15.63
CA GLY A 25 -3.26 -1.28 16.77
C GLY A 25 -4.64 -1.83 16.40
N LYS A 26 -5.38 -2.29 17.40
CA LYS A 26 -6.81 -2.61 17.23
C LYS A 26 -7.62 -1.37 17.58
N ALA A 27 -8.57 -1.02 16.74
CA ALA A 27 -9.52 0.04 17.07
C ALA A 27 -10.19 -0.28 18.42
N GLY A 28 -9.90 0.53 19.46
CA GLY A 28 -10.60 0.48 20.74
C GLY A 28 -9.83 -0.04 21.94
N ASP A 29 -8.57 -0.48 21.85
CA ASP A 29 -7.80 -0.93 23.02
C ASP A 29 -7.04 0.18 23.76
N GLY A 30 -7.09 1.41 23.27
CA GLY A 30 -6.44 2.57 23.90
C GLY A 30 -4.91 2.56 23.87
N SER A 31 -4.29 1.53 23.31
CA SER A 31 -2.83 1.36 23.24
C SER A 31 -2.22 1.91 21.94
N ALA A 32 -3.03 2.23 20.95
CA ALA A 32 -2.55 2.76 19.69
C ALA A 32 -2.05 4.19 19.89
N VAL A 33 -0.78 4.44 19.60
CA VAL A 33 -0.28 5.77 19.30
C VAL A 33 -1.25 6.39 18.31
N ASN A 34 -1.80 7.57 18.62
CA ASN A 34 -2.75 8.23 17.72
C ASN A 34 -2.06 8.50 16.37
N PRO A 35 -2.38 7.77 15.31
CA PRO A 35 -1.70 7.91 14.02
C PRO A 35 -2.01 9.24 13.34
N TYR A 36 -2.92 10.04 13.93
CA TYR A 36 -3.31 11.37 13.45
C TYR A 36 -2.55 12.51 14.12
N ILE A 37 -1.64 12.22 15.07
CA ILE A 37 -0.67 13.22 15.50
C ILE A 37 0.33 13.34 14.36
N THR A 38 0.14 14.36 13.54
CA THR A 38 0.98 14.61 12.37
C THR A 38 2.36 15.04 12.86
N PRO A 39 3.41 14.25 12.66
CA PRO A 39 4.76 14.67 13.00
C PRO A 39 5.18 15.80 12.05
N ASP A 40 6.16 16.60 12.48
CA ASP A 40 6.77 17.65 11.63
C ASP A 40 7.54 17.07 10.42
N ALA A 41 7.58 15.76 10.31
CA ALA A 41 8.27 15.03 9.25
C ALA A 41 7.56 13.71 8.92
N LYS A 42 7.83 13.17 7.74
CA LYS A 42 7.39 11.83 7.34
C LYS A 42 7.85 10.76 8.34
N ASP A 43 7.03 9.73 8.51
CA ASP A 43 7.32 8.61 9.40
C ASP A 43 7.26 7.27 8.66
N LYS A 44 8.43 6.75 8.24
CA LYS A 44 8.53 5.46 7.55
C LYS A 44 8.22 4.26 8.45
N SER A 45 8.27 4.41 9.77
CA SER A 45 7.96 3.32 10.70
C SER A 45 6.49 2.90 10.66
N LEU A 46 5.63 3.71 10.03
CA LEU A 46 4.23 3.39 9.79
C LEU A 46 4.02 2.34 8.70
N LEU A 47 5.01 2.12 7.81
CA LEU A 47 4.90 1.12 6.74
C LEU A 47 4.96 -0.30 7.31
N VAL A 48 3.99 -1.11 6.93
CA VAL A 48 3.91 -2.53 7.32
C VAL A 48 4.02 -3.41 6.08
N PRO A 49 5.20 -4.03 5.85
CA PRO A 49 5.34 -5.06 4.84
C PRO A 49 4.68 -6.35 5.31
N VAL A 50 3.83 -6.92 4.49
CA VAL A 50 3.17 -8.20 4.74
C VAL A 50 3.76 -9.24 3.81
N PRO A 51 4.25 -10.39 4.30
CA PRO A 51 4.72 -11.46 3.44
C PRO A 51 3.62 -11.92 2.48
N ARG A 52 3.90 -11.86 1.18
CA ARG A 52 2.89 -12.14 0.13
C ARG A 52 2.34 -13.56 0.20
N TRP A 53 3.16 -14.51 0.60
CA TRP A 53 2.77 -15.91 0.72
C TRP A 53 1.61 -16.13 1.72
N LEU A 54 1.45 -15.25 2.74
CA LEU A 54 0.35 -15.34 3.70
C LEU A 54 -1.02 -15.22 3.03
N ASN A 55 -1.13 -14.38 2.00
CA ASN A 55 -2.38 -14.17 1.27
C ASN A 55 -2.59 -15.22 0.16
N ARG A 56 -1.52 -15.87 -0.33
CA ARG A 56 -1.57 -16.81 -1.46
C ARG A 56 -1.80 -18.25 -1.05
N LYS A 57 -1.25 -18.63 0.11
CA LYS A 57 -1.24 -20.01 0.59
C LYS A 57 -2.64 -20.60 0.77
N ASP A 58 -3.62 -19.82 1.18
CA ASP A 58 -4.99 -20.29 1.42
C ASP A 58 -5.71 -20.62 0.09
N TYR A 59 -5.18 -20.14 -1.03
CA TYR A 59 -5.70 -20.34 -2.38
C TYR A 59 -4.82 -21.22 -3.26
N ASP A 60 -3.79 -21.84 -2.67
CA ASP A 60 -2.81 -22.67 -3.37
C ASP A 60 -2.15 -21.96 -4.57
N ILE A 61 -1.92 -20.64 -4.42
CA ILE A 61 -1.27 -19.81 -5.44
C ILE A 61 0.23 -19.79 -5.21
N GLY A 62 0.99 -20.30 -6.18
CA GLY A 62 2.45 -20.26 -6.21
C GLY A 62 3.00 -18.89 -6.67
N ASP A 63 4.30 -18.67 -6.45
CA ASP A 63 4.95 -17.41 -6.81
C ASP A 63 5.05 -17.21 -8.33
N ASP A 64 5.06 -18.29 -9.10
CA ASP A 64 5.22 -18.30 -10.56
C ASP A 64 3.89 -18.48 -11.33
N ASP A 65 2.74 -18.55 -10.63
CA ASP A 65 1.45 -18.83 -11.27
C ASP A 65 0.98 -17.68 -12.15
N PHE A 66 1.44 -16.47 -11.89
CA PHE A 66 1.16 -15.31 -12.74
C PHE A 66 2.26 -14.26 -12.70
N VAL A 67 2.34 -13.46 -13.74
CA VAL A 67 3.26 -12.32 -13.85
C VAL A 67 2.44 -11.04 -13.93
N GLY A 68 2.85 -10.02 -13.18
CA GLY A 68 2.15 -8.74 -13.17
C GLY A 68 2.77 -7.74 -12.21
N TYR A 69 1.97 -6.75 -11.87
CA TYR A 69 2.36 -5.65 -10.99
C TYR A 69 1.23 -5.31 -10.03
N ASP A 70 1.59 -4.98 -8.80
CA ASP A 70 0.68 -4.27 -7.91
C ASP A 70 0.73 -2.78 -8.25
N THR A 71 -0.44 -2.17 -8.37
CA THR A 71 -0.58 -0.75 -8.67
C THR A 71 -1.45 -0.08 -7.63
N TRP A 72 -0.91 0.95 -6.97
CA TRP A 72 -1.61 1.77 -6.01
C TRP A 72 -1.83 3.17 -6.57
N ASN A 73 -3.05 3.67 -6.44
CA ASN A 73 -3.39 5.06 -6.74
C ASN A 73 -3.75 5.77 -5.43
N CYS A 74 -2.84 6.59 -4.94
CA CYS A 74 -2.95 7.30 -3.68
C CYS A 74 -3.44 8.72 -3.94
N TYR A 75 -4.73 8.98 -3.73
CA TYR A 75 -5.40 10.19 -4.21
C TYR A 75 -5.18 11.44 -3.37
N GLU A 76 -4.74 11.31 -2.13
CA GLU A 76 -4.66 12.43 -1.18
C GLU A 76 -3.24 12.54 -0.59
N VAL A 77 -2.24 12.69 -1.45
CA VAL A 77 -0.87 12.90 -0.99
C VAL A 77 -0.59 14.39 -0.97
N SER A 78 -0.20 14.91 0.18
CA SER A 78 0.11 16.32 0.35
C SER A 78 1.30 16.55 1.29
N ALA A 79 2.00 17.67 1.10
CA ALA A 79 3.07 18.17 1.94
C ALA A 79 3.07 19.71 1.87
N LEU A 80 3.92 20.37 2.64
CA LEU A 80 4.02 21.83 2.64
C LEU A 80 5.32 22.30 1.98
N LEU A 81 5.23 23.34 1.19
CA LEU A 81 6.41 24.14 0.85
C LEU A 81 6.81 25.00 2.07
N SER A 82 8.06 25.45 2.12
CA SER A 82 8.60 26.25 3.24
C SER A 82 7.85 27.56 3.51
N ASN A 83 7.02 28.03 2.56
CA ASN A 83 6.15 29.18 2.72
C ASN A 83 4.73 28.80 3.21
N GLY A 84 4.49 27.52 3.55
CA GLY A 84 3.19 27.00 3.97
C GLY A 84 2.22 26.67 2.82
N TYR A 85 2.64 26.81 1.56
CA TYR A 85 1.78 26.45 0.41
C TYR A 85 1.61 24.91 0.34
N PRO A 86 0.38 24.39 0.28
CA PRO A 86 0.13 22.96 0.19
C PRO A 86 0.46 22.43 -1.22
N LEU A 87 1.41 21.51 -1.28
CA LEU A 87 1.73 20.74 -2.48
C LEU A 87 0.97 19.42 -2.41
N SER A 88 -0.05 19.26 -3.25
CA SER A 88 -0.93 18.08 -3.23
C SER A 88 -1.09 17.46 -4.61
N GLY A 89 -1.39 16.16 -4.63
CA GLY A 89 -1.57 15.41 -5.86
C GLY A 89 -1.94 13.94 -5.65
N VAL A 90 -1.92 13.21 -6.75
CA VAL A 90 -2.08 11.76 -6.79
C VAL A 90 -0.71 11.12 -6.94
N VAL A 91 -0.42 10.12 -6.13
CA VAL A 91 0.78 9.28 -6.30
C VAL A 91 0.37 7.93 -6.84
N LYS A 92 1.00 7.51 -7.93
CA LYS A 92 0.94 6.15 -8.45
C LYS A 92 2.19 5.41 -8.03
N ILE A 93 2.01 4.26 -7.40
CA ILE A 93 3.07 3.36 -6.95
C ILE A 93 2.89 2.03 -7.67
N VAL A 94 3.97 1.51 -8.26
CA VAL A 94 3.95 0.23 -8.99
C VAL A 94 5.15 -0.60 -8.58
N TYR A 95 4.93 -1.88 -8.25
CA TYR A 95 5.99 -2.84 -7.97
C TYR A 95 5.60 -4.26 -8.43
N PRO A 96 6.58 -5.17 -8.64
CA PRO A 96 6.30 -6.49 -9.20
C PRO A 96 5.40 -7.36 -8.32
N SER A 97 4.51 -8.14 -8.93
CA SER A 97 3.63 -9.08 -8.22
C SER A 97 4.37 -10.26 -7.59
N ASN A 98 5.63 -10.50 -7.95
CA ASN A 98 6.50 -11.52 -7.37
C ASN A 98 7.44 -10.98 -6.28
N SER A 99 7.25 -9.73 -5.81
CA SER A 99 7.97 -9.22 -4.63
C SER A 99 7.69 -10.10 -3.40
N GLU A 100 8.65 -10.19 -2.49
CA GLU A 100 8.51 -10.98 -1.25
C GLU A 100 7.39 -10.44 -0.36
N PHE A 101 7.22 -9.09 -0.35
CA PHE A 101 6.25 -8.41 0.48
C PHE A 101 5.26 -7.60 -0.35
N ILE A 102 4.08 -7.39 0.22
CA ILE A 102 3.09 -6.40 -0.21
C ILE A 102 2.91 -5.36 0.90
N VAL A 103 2.74 -4.09 0.54
CA VAL A 103 2.45 -3.08 1.56
C VAL A 103 1.01 -3.22 2.07
N GLU A 104 0.83 -3.15 3.39
CA GLU A 104 -0.52 -3.14 3.97
C GLU A 104 -1.19 -1.78 3.70
N SER A 105 -2.44 -1.81 3.24
CA SER A 105 -3.15 -0.66 2.69
C SER A 105 -3.38 0.48 3.69
N LYS A 106 -3.74 0.16 4.94
CA LYS A 106 -3.96 1.15 5.99
C LYS A 106 -2.64 1.79 6.42
N SER A 107 -1.58 1.00 6.51
CA SER A 107 -0.24 1.46 6.84
C SER A 107 0.30 2.42 5.78
N LEU A 108 0.12 2.09 4.50
CA LEU A 108 0.47 2.98 3.40
C LEU A 108 -0.28 4.31 3.49
N LYS A 109 -1.59 4.26 3.78
CA LYS A 109 -2.38 5.48 3.95
C LYS A 109 -1.88 6.33 5.12
N LEU A 110 -1.59 5.72 6.27
CA LEU A 110 -1.05 6.43 7.45
C LEU A 110 0.33 7.02 7.16
N TYR A 111 1.19 6.27 6.48
CA TYR A 111 2.51 6.74 6.05
C TYR A 111 2.39 7.99 5.17
N LEU A 112 1.55 7.95 4.14
CA LEU A 112 1.35 9.10 3.24
C LEU A 112 0.71 10.30 3.97
N ASN A 113 -0.20 10.06 4.93
CA ASN A 113 -0.75 11.12 5.76
C ASN A 113 0.29 11.78 6.68
N SER A 114 1.37 11.08 7.03
CA SER A 114 2.45 11.67 7.82
C SER A 114 3.19 12.81 7.09
N PHE A 115 3.02 12.93 5.77
CA PHE A 115 3.62 13.97 4.95
C PHE A 115 2.91 15.32 5.07
N ASN A 116 1.68 15.36 5.54
CA ASN A 116 0.79 16.53 5.44
C ASN A 116 1.40 17.84 5.98
N MET A 117 2.22 17.77 7.03
CA MET A 117 2.87 18.94 7.62
C MET A 117 4.39 18.99 7.33
N TRP A 118 4.89 18.08 6.51
CA TRP A 118 6.31 18.00 6.20
C TRP A 118 6.74 19.12 5.24
N ASP A 119 7.76 19.87 5.62
CA ASP A 119 8.39 20.87 4.74
C ASP A 119 9.26 20.16 3.70
N VAL A 120 8.83 20.25 2.45
CA VAL A 120 9.50 19.60 1.31
C VAL A 120 10.39 20.56 0.52
N GLY A 121 10.51 21.83 0.93
CA GLY A 121 11.40 22.79 0.30
C GLY A 121 10.72 24.04 -0.24
N LYS A 122 11.50 24.89 -0.92
CA LYS A 122 11.07 26.24 -1.27
C LYS A 122 10.24 26.32 -2.55
N ASP A 123 10.35 25.35 -3.42
CA ASP A 123 9.69 25.35 -4.73
C ASP A 123 9.06 23.99 -5.05
N VAL A 124 8.09 24.02 -5.97
CA VAL A 124 7.29 22.86 -6.35
C VAL A 124 8.14 21.72 -6.93
N SER A 125 9.14 22.03 -7.75
CA SER A 125 9.96 21.01 -8.39
C SER A 125 10.77 20.22 -7.36
N THR A 126 11.42 20.93 -6.47
CA THR A 126 12.16 20.34 -5.35
C THR A 126 11.25 19.53 -4.44
N GLY A 127 10.05 20.07 -4.14
CA GLY A 127 9.07 19.39 -3.28
C GLY A 127 8.58 18.08 -3.90
N VAL A 128 8.23 18.08 -5.19
CA VAL A 128 7.82 16.86 -5.92
C VAL A 128 8.94 15.82 -5.92
N CYS A 129 10.17 16.22 -6.24
CA CYS A 129 11.32 15.31 -6.21
C CYS A 129 11.55 14.72 -4.81
N LYS A 130 11.41 15.53 -3.76
CA LYS A 130 11.62 15.08 -2.38
C LYS A 130 10.55 14.09 -1.94
N ILE A 131 9.27 14.33 -2.28
CA ILE A 131 8.16 13.40 -2.02
C ILE A 131 8.40 12.09 -2.80
N HIS A 132 8.66 12.19 -4.11
CA HIS A 132 8.92 11.05 -4.97
C HIS A 132 10.02 10.14 -4.43
N ASN A 133 11.22 10.71 -4.17
CA ASN A 133 12.37 9.94 -3.71
C ASN A 133 12.11 9.31 -2.33
N SER A 134 11.46 10.06 -1.43
CA SER A 134 11.13 9.53 -0.11
C SER A 134 10.19 8.34 -0.17
N ILE A 135 9.14 8.39 -0.99
CA ILE A 135 8.21 7.27 -1.14
C ILE A 135 8.92 6.07 -1.78
N LYS A 136 9.74 6.33 -2.82
CA LYS A 136 10.49 5.28 -3.50
C LYS A 136 11.44 4.57 -2.54
N ASP A 137 12.32 5.32 -1.89
CA ASP A 137 13.36 4.76 -1.02
C ASP A 137 12.76 3.99 0.18
N ASP A 138 11.74 4.57 0.83
CA ASP A 138 11.09 3.95 1.99
C ASP A 138 10.33 2.66 1.60
N LEU A 139 9.68 2.64 0.44
CA LEU A 139 8.98 1.44 -0.04
C LEU A 139 9.94 0.38 -0.58
N GLU A 140 11.02 0.75 -1.26
CA GLU A 140 12.04 -0.20 -1.69
C GLU A 140 12.71 -0.89 -0.50
N GLU A 141 12.97 -0.14 0.57
CA GLU A 141 13.47 -0.71 1.84
C GLU A 141 12.45 -1.66 2.47
N ALA A 142 11.17 -1.27 2.53
CA ALA A 142 10.13 -2.06 3.18
C ALA A 142 9.76 -3.33 2.38
N LEU A 143 9.67 -3.23 1.05
CA LEU A 143 9.18 -4.31 0.18
C LEU A 143 10.29 -5.19 -0.41
N GLN A 144 11.56 -4.78 -0.23
CA GLN A 144 12.74 -5.49 -0.73
C GLN A 144 12.68 -5.73 -2.26
N CYS A 145 12.13 -4.78 -3.00
CA CYS A 145 12.03 -4.83 -4.46
C CYS A 145 12.08 -3.42 -5.06
N GLU A 146 12.29 -3.34 -6.38
CA GLU A 146 12.23 -2.07 -7.11
C GLU A 146 10.81 -1.52 -7.13
N VAL A 147 10.66 -0.20 -6.90
CA VAL A 147 9.37 0.50 -6.85
C VAL A 147 9.39 1.69 -7.82
N ASP A 148 8.44 1.73 -8.77
CA ASP A 148 8.19 2.91 -9.61
C ASP A 148 7.18 3.82 -8.90
N VAL A 149 7.52 5.11 -8.78
CA VAL A 149 6.68 6.13 -8.13
C VAL A 149 6.48 7.28 -9.10
N ARG A 150 5.24 7.72 -9.26
CA ARG A 150 4.90 8.90 -10.07
C ARG A 150 3.98 9.81 -9.30
N PHE A 151 4.31 11.09 -9.28
CA PHE A 151 3.51 12.13 -8.64
C PHE A 151 2.80 12.98 -9.71
N PHE A 152 1.46 13.04 -9.65
CA PHE A 152 0.61 13.83 -10.54
C PHE A 152 -0.04 14.94 -9.73
N ARG A 153 0.29 16.18 -10.04
CA ARG A 153 -0.34 17.33 -9.40
C ARG A 153 -1.77 17.49 -9.89
N PHE A 154 -2.66 17.98 -9.04
CA PHE A 154 -4.07 18.21 -9.41
C PHE A 154 -4.24 19.32 -10.46
N ASP A 155 -3.27 20.21 -10.58
CA ASP A 155 -3.27 21.31 -11.55
C ASP A 155 -2.62 20.96 -12.89
N THR A 156 -2.20 19.71 -13.09
CA THR A 156 -1.66 19.23 -14.36
C THR A 156 -2.64 18.30 -15.06
N GLU A 157 -2.79 18.50 -16.39
CA GLU A 157 -3.50 17.55 -17.21
C GLU A 157 -2.70 16.24 -17.31
N GLY A 158 -3.33 15.14 -16.97
CA GLY A 158 -2.73 13.83 -17.06
C GLY A 158 -3.56 12.75 -16.36
N SER A 159 -3.47 11.53 -16.86
CA SER A 159 -4.12 10.40 -16.23
C SER A 159 -3.13 9.67 -15.33
N ALA A 160 -3.45 9.57 -14.03
CA ALA A 160 -2.71 8.73 -13.10
C ALA A 160 -2.88 7.23 -13.38
N ILE A 161 -3.86 6.85 -14.22
CA ILE A 161 -4.24 5.47 -14.48
C ILE A 161 -4.04 5.17 -15.97
N GLU A 162 -3.07 4.32 -16.28
CA GLU A 162 -2.91 3.74 -17.61
C GLU A 162 -3.56 2.36 -17.63
N THR A 163 -4.72 2.26 -18.27
CA THR A 163 -5.48 1.01 -18.42
C THR A 163 -5.43 0.42 -19.83
N ASN A 164 -4.77 1.09 -20.76
CA ASN A 164 -4.71 0.73 -22.17
C ASN A 164 -4.02 -0.60 -22.48
N LYS A 165 -3.31 -1.19 -21.51
CA LYS A 165 -2.68 -2.53 -21.62
C LYS A 165 -3.51 -3.64 -20.99
N PHE A 166 -4.65 -3.31 -20.39
CA PHE A 166 -5.52 -4.27 -19.72
C PHE A 166 -6.85 -4.36 -20.45
N THR A 167 -7.40 -5.57 -20.53
CA THR A 167 -8.75 -5.77 -21.01
C THR A 167 -9.72 -5.76 -19.82
N ARG A 168 -10.81 -5.05 -19.96
CA ARG A 168 -11.87 -5.05 -18.94
C ARG A 168 -12.54 -6.41 -18.87
N LEU A 169 -12.73 -6.95 -17.67
CA LEU A 169 -13.46 -8.21 -17.48
C LEU A 169 -14.89 -8.11 -18.01
N GLU A 170 -15.53 -6.95 -17.88
CA GLU A 170 -16.88 -6.69 -18.39
C GLU A 170 -17.00 -6.81 -19.91
N SER A 171 -15.86 -6.87 -20.63
CA SER A 171 -15.85 -7.18 -22.06
C SER A 171 -16.14 -8.65 -22.37
N TYR A 172 -16.01 -9.53 -21.37
CA TYR A 172 -16.20 -10.98 -21.50
C TYR A 172 -17.42 -11.51 -20.74
N VAL A 173 -17.89 -10.75 -19.76
CA VAL A 173 -18.98 -11.14 -18.87
C VAL A 173 -20.03 -10.05 -18.84
N ASP A 174 -21.28 -10.42 -19.06
CA ASP A 174 -22.42 -9.52 -18.81
C ASP A 174 -22.63 -9.40 -17.30
N ILE A 175 -22.06 -8.34 -16.72
CA ILE A 175 -22.03 -8.12 -15.27
C ILE A 175 -23.45 -7.99 -14.67
N GLU A 176 -24.46 -7.62 -15.48
CA GLU A 176 -25.85 -7.53 -15.03
C GLU A 176 -26.46 -8.91 -14.78
N THR A 177 -25.87 -9.97 -15.33
CA THR A 177 -26.32 -11.35 -15.15
C THR A 177 -25.63 -12.08 -14.01
N VAL A 178 -24.53 -11.51 -13.48
CA VAL A 178 -23.76 -12.10 -12.38
C VAL A 178 -24.47 -11.87 -11.04
N LYS A 179 -24.67 -12.93 -10.28
CA LYS A 179 -25.18 -12.83 -8.91
C LYS A 179 -24.03 -12.71 -7.93
N PHE A 180 -24.08 -11.68 -7.10
CA PHE A 180 -23.16 -11.48 -5.99
C PHE A 180 -23.90 -11.82 -4.69
N ASP A 181 -23.93 -13.08 -4.31
CA ASP A 181 -24.70 -13.61 -3.19
C ASP A 181 -23.83 -14.03 -1.98
N ALA A 182 -22.51 -13.99 -2.11
CA ALA A 182 -21.58 -14.22 -1.04
C ALA A 182 -20.47 -13.14 -0.99
N TYR A 183 -20.02 -12.82 0.21
CA TYR A 183 -18.87 -11.93 0.44
C TYR A 183 -17.65 -12.76 0.88
N GLU A 184 -17.32 -13.74 0.08
CA GLU A 184 -16.21 -14.66 0.26
C GLU A 184 -15.40 -14.76 -1.03
N ALA A 185 -14.08 -14.94 -0.90
CA ALA A 185 -13.27 -15.27 -2.06
C ALA A 185 -13.59 -16.71 -2.49
N ASP A 186 -13.94 -16.88 -3.75
CA ASP A 186 -14.12 -18.19 -4.36
C ASP A 186 -12.98 -18.43 -5.35
N PRO A 187 -12.00 -19.28 -5.02
CA PRO A 187 -10.85 -19.56 -5.86
C PRO A 187 -11.12 -20.62 -6.94
N SER A 188 -12.33 -21.17 -7.04
CA SER A 188 -12.68 -22.24 -8.00
C SER A 188 -12.85 -21.76 -9.45
#